data_09a772aa144d483e84b08f2d5c29d78c
#
_entry.id   09a772aa144d483e84b08f2d5c29d78c
#
_cell.length_a   1.000
_cell.length_b   1.000
_cell.length_c   1.000
_cell.angle_alpha   90.00
_cell.angle_beta   90.00
_cell.angle_gamma   90.00
#
_symmetry.space_group_name_H-M   'P 1'
#
loop_
_entity.id
_entity.type
_entity.pdbx_description
1 polymer ?
#
loop_
_entity_poly.entity_id
_entity_poly.type
_entity_poly.pdbx_seq_one_letter_code
_entity_poly.pdbx_strand_id
1 'polypeptide(L)'
;MEWWLILCIIFGALLLLLSLGVPVAFAFVIVNLGGAAFLQGGTGGFQQLVHSIYGSVTSFSLLPIPLFVLMGEILWQTNIAARALVALDQIMGRLPGRLSLLTVTSGTIFSALSGSTIANTAMLGSLLLPDLKKRGYADDLSMGAIMASGALAMLIPPSALAVIFAVIAKISIGKVLTALVLPGLLLAAIYAAYIMLRASFSPTAAPGYEVKRVSGREKLMGLFLYVAPLSFVVFMVIGVMVLGVATPTEAAAFGCVGSIFLAAMYRDLTWKRFRDSIEGTLRISAMMLVIMASAIGFSQLLAYSGGSRGLLDFVMSFDASPIVLLILMQLILLVLGCFMEQIAIMLITLPIFMPIIKATGIDPIWFAVLCLINLEVALLTPPFGLLLFVMKGAAPDVTMQRVYKAAAPFVVIDIAVIGLLIAFPDLATAFADLVR
;
A
#
# COMPACT_ATOMS: atom_id res chain seq x y z
N MET A 1 -32.41 -14.03 -15.22
CA MET A 1 -31.11 -14.58 -15.71
C MET A 1 -30.45 -15.31 -14.55
N GLU A 2 -29.76 -16.41 -14.84
CA GLU A 2 -28.97 -17.13 -13.81
C GLU A 2 -27.88 -16.22 -13.27
N TRP A 3 -27.64 -16.29 -11.97
CA TRP A 3 -26.68 -15.39 -11.29
C TRP A 3 -25.25 -15.49 -11.87
N TRP A 4 -24.81 -16.69 -12.23
CA TRP A 4 -23.48 -16.92 -12.81
C TRP A 4 -23.34 -16.30 -14.19
N LEU A 5 -24.42 -16.29 -15.00
CA LEU A 5 -24.40 -15.64 -16.32
C LEU A 5 -24.26 -14.12 -16.20
N ILE A 6 -24.94 -13.53 -15.22
CA ILE A 6 -24.83 -12.11 -14.93
C ILE A 6 -23.39 -11.75 -14.53
N LEU A 7 -22.79 -12.54 -13.64
CA LEU A 7 -21.39 -12.34 -13.25
C LEU A 7 -20.44 -12.47 -14.44
N CYS A 8 -20.62 -13.52 -15.27
CA CYS A 8 -19.80 -13.70 -16.48
C CYS A 8 -19.90 -12.50 -17.43
N ILE A 9 -21.08 -11.93 -17.63
CA ILE A 9 -21.27 -10.74 -18.47
C ILE A 9 -20.59 -9.52 -17.85
N ILE A 10 -20.83 -9.24 -16.58
CA ILE A 10 -20.27 -8.07 -15.89
C ILE A 10 -18.74 -8.14 -15.84
N PHE A 11 -18.18 -9.26 -15.37
CA PHE A 11 -16.73 -9.45 -15.29
C PHE A 11 -16.08 -9.61 -16.66
N GLY A 12 -16.74 -10.29 -17.59
CA GLY A 12 -16.27 -10.41 -18.97
C GLY A 12 -16.15 -9.06 -19.66
N ALA A 13 -17.18 -8.20 -19.53
CA ALA A 13 -17.15 -6.83 -20.05
C ALA A 13 -16.04 -6.00 -19.39
N LEU A 14 -15.88 -6.10 -18.05
CA LEU A 14 -14.84 -5.39 -17.30
C LEU A 14 -13.45 -5.82 -17.76
N LEU A 15 -13.18 -7.13 -17.79
CA LEU A 15 -11.87 -7.68 -18.20
C LEU A 15 -11.56 -7.35 -19.67
N LEU A 16 -12.57 -7.36 -20.55
CA LEU A 16 -12.41 -6.95 -21.93
C LEU A 16 -11.98 -5.48 -22.03
N LEU A 17 -12.65 -4.58 -21.34
CA LEU A 17 -12.28 -3.15 -21.31
C LEU A 17 -10.88 -2.93 -20.78
N LEU A 18 -10.52 -3.61 -19.69
CA LEU A 18 -9.18 -3.53 -19.11
C LEU A 18 -8.12 -4.08 -20.07
N SER A 19 -8.39 -5.18 -20.77
CA SER A 19 -7.48 -5.75 -21.77
C SER A 19 -7.27 -4.86 -23.00
N LEU A 20 -8.28 -4.03 -23.32
CA LEU A 20 -8.19 -2.99 -24.35
C LEU A 20 -7.43 -1.74 -23.90
N GLY A 21 -6.91 -1.72 -22.65
CA GLY A 21 -6.15 -0.60 -22.09
C GLY A 21 -7.01 0.56 -21.60
N VAL A 22 -8.32 0.37 -21.42
CA VAL A 22 -9.19 1.40 -20.82
C VAL A 22 -8.79 1.58 -19.36
N PRO A 23 -8.52 2.83 -18.88
CA PRO A 23 -8.19 3.06 -17.47
C PRO A 23 -9.29 2.52 -16.55
N VAL A 24 -8.87 1.94 -15.42
CA VAL A 24 -9.73 1.21 -14.48
C VAL A 24 -11.01 1.97 -14.13
N ALA A 25 -10.88 3.25 -13.75
CA ALA A 25 -12.02 4.09 -13.38
C ALA A 25 -13.09 4.14 -14.49
N PHE A 26 -12.67 4.34 -15.74
CA PHE A 26 -13.59 4.43 -16.89
C PHE A 26 -14.17 3.07 -17.24
N ALA A 27 -13.41 1.98 -17.14
CA ALA A 27 -13.93 0.64 -17.34
C ALA A 27 -15.09 0.33 -16.38
N PHE A 28 -14.93 0.66 -15.10
CA PHE A 28 -15.99 0.51 -14.11
C PHE A 28 -17.19 1.43 -14.39
N VAL A 29 -16.97 2.68 -14.78
CA VAL A 29 -18.06 3.61 -15.16
C VAL A 29 -18.87 3.03 -16.33
N ILE A 30 -18.20 2.55 -17.38
CA ILE A 30 -18.86 1.98 -18.56
C ILE A 30 -19.70 0.75 -18.19
N VAL A 31 -19.14 -0.15 -17.38
CA VAL A 31 -19.85 -1.34 -16.89
C VAL A 31 -21.04 -0.94 -16.01
N ASN A 32 -20.89 0.05 -15.14
CA ASN A 32 -21.98 0.55 -14.30
C ASN A 32 -23.10 1.18 -15.11
N LEU A 33 -22.77 1.97 -16.15
CA LEU A 33 -23.76 2.56 -17.07
C LEU A 33 -24.50 1.47 -17.85
N GLY A 34 -23.78 0.46 -18.37
CA GLY A 34 -24.40 -0.70 -19.01
C GLY A 34 -25.31 -1.46 -18.06
N GLY A 35 -24.85 -1.74 -16.85
CA GLY A 35 -25.65 -2.40 -15.82
C GLY A 35 -26.89 -1.61 -15.40
N ALA A 36 -26.77 -0.29 -15.24
CA ALA A 36 -27.91 0.58 -14.95
C ALA A 36 -28.95 0.54 -16.09
N ALA A 37 -28.49 0.57 -17.34
CA ALA A 37 -29.37 0.52 -18.52
C ALA A 37 -30.11 -0.81 -18.66
N PHE A 38 -29.39 -1.93 -18.55
CA PHE A 38 -29.91 -3.26 -18.91
C PHE A 38 -30.40 -4.09 -17.74
N LEU A 39 -29.81 -3.93 -16.54
CA LEU A 39 -30.13 -4.77 -15.37
C LEU A 39 -30.98 -4.03 -14.34
N GLN A 40 -30.91 -2.69 -14.27
CA GLN A 40 -31.59 -1.90 -13.22
C GLN A 40 -32.80 -1.09 -13.75
N GLY A 41 -33.31 -1.41 -14.93
CA GLY A 41 -34.51 -0.77 -15.47
C GLY A 41 -34.33 0.63 -16.07
N GLY A 42 -33.15 0.90 -16.63
CA GLY A 42 -32.88 2.12 -17.41
C GLY A 42 -32.90 3.40 -16.56
N THR A 43 -33.93 4.23 -16.69
CA THR A 43 -33.99 5.53 -15.98
C THR A 43 -33.86 5.43 -14.48
N GLY A 44 -34.50 4.45 -13.85
CA GLY A 44 -34.36 4.17 -12.40
C GLY A 44 -32.93 3.76 -12.03
N GLY A 45 -32.30 2.92 -12.84
CA GLY A 45 -30.91 2.51 -12.64
C GLY A 45 -29.92 3.67 -12.75
N PHE A 46 -30.10 4.57 -13.71
CA PHE A 46 -29.27 5.78 -13.84
C PHE A 46 -29.43 6.71 -12.64
N GLN A 47 -30.67 6.94 -12.16
CA GLN A 47 -30.90 7.74 -10.95
C GLN A 47 -30.20 7.13 -9.74
N GLN A 48 -30.32 5.83 -9.55
CA GLN A 48 -29.65 5.13 -8.46
C GLN A 48 -28.10 5.23 -8.58
N LEU A 49 -27.56 5.08 -9.78
CA LEU A 49 -26.13 5.25 -10.03
C LEU A 49 -25.64 6.66 -9.68
N VAL A 50 -26.38 7.71 -10.10
CA VAL A 50 -26.06 9.10 -9.77
C VAL A 50 -26.12 9.32 -8.26
N HIS A 51 -27.15 8.84 -7.56
CA HIS A 51 -27.23 8.93 -6.10
C HIS A 51 -26.08 8.22 -5.41
N SER A 52 -25.65 7.07 -5.91
CA SER A 52 -24.54 6.31 -5.38
C SER A 52 -23.22 7.04 -5.54
N ILE A 53 -22.95 7.59 -6.74
CA ILE A 53 -21.77 8.40 -7.03
C ILE A 53 -21.75 9.63 -6.12
N TYR A 54 -22.88 10.37 -6.05
CA TYR A 54 -22.98 11.55 -5.19
C TYR A 54 -22.72 11.22 -3.73
N GLY A 55 -23.43 10.21 -3.18
CA GLY A 55 -23.25 9.78 -1.79
C GLY A 55 -21.83 9.29 -1.49
N SER A 56 -21.14 8.72 -2.49
CA SER A 56 -19.76 8.30 -2.35
C SER A 56 -18.80 9.48 -2.25
N VAL A 57 -18.89 10.42 -3.19
CA VAL A 57 -17.96 11.56 -3.27
C VAL A 57 -18.16 12.54 -2.11
N THR A 58 -19.40 12.66 -1.61
CA THR A 58 -19.73 13.51 -0.44
C THR A 58 -19.46 12.83 0.90
N SER A 59 -19.01 11.57 0.91
CA SER A 59 -18.73 10.85 2.15
C SER A 59 -17.53 11.44 2.88
N PHE A 60 -17.73 11.85 4.14
CA PHE A 60 -16.67 12.34 5.02
C PHE A 60 -15.56 11.31 5.25
N SER A 61 -15.88 10.02 5.13
CA SER A 61 -14.92 8.92 5.25
C SER A 61 -13.82 8.91 4.17
N LEU A 62 -14.00 9.63 3.06
CA LEU A 62 -12.99 9.77 2.01
C LEU A 62 -11.98 10.91 2.27
N LEU A 63 -12.28 11.81 3.20
CA LEU A 63 -11.45 12.98 3.47
C LEU A 63 -10.02 12.66 3.97
N PRO A 64 -9.76 11.55 4.71
CA PRO A 64 -8.40 11.16 5.04
C PRO A 64 -7.50 10.95 3.82
N ILE A 65 -8.04 10.49 2.67
CA ILE A 65 -7.26 10.20 1.46
C ILE A 65 -6.52 11.43 0.97
N PRO A 66 -7.18 12.55 0.58
CA PRO A 66 -6.49 13.74 0.13
C PRO A 66 -5.57 14.35 1.18
N LEU A 67 -5.92 14.25 2.47
CA LEU A 67 -5.08 14.77 3.55
C LEU A 67 -3.79 13.95 3.70
N PHE A 68 -3.83 12.61 3.69
CA PHE A 68 -2.62 11.81 3.74
C PHE A 68 -1.76 11.98 2.48
N VAL A 69 -2.39 12.11 1.31
CA VAL A 69 -1.66 12.41 0.07
C VAL A 69 -0.98 13.77 0.16
N LEU A 70 -1.66 14.80 0.68
CA LEU A 70 -1.08 16.15 0.86
C LEU A 70 0.11 16.11 1.83
N MET A 71 -0.03 15.41 2.95
CA MET A 71 1.08 15.21 3.88
C MET A 71 2.30 14.61 3.17
N GLY A 72 2.08 13.54 2.40
CA GLY A 72 3.13 12.86 1.63
C GLY A 72 3.76 13.77 0.57
N GLU A 73 2.95 14.50 -0.21
CA GLU A 73 3.42 15.43 -1.24
C GLU A 73 4.27 16.57 -0.66
N ILE A 74 3.88 17.14 0.49
CA ILE A 74 4.67 18.19 1.16
C ILE A 74 6.05 17.65 1.56
N LEU A 75 6.09 16.45 2.16
CA LEU A 75 7.34 15.84 2.59
C LEU A 75 8.21 15.38 1.41
N TRP A 76 7.56 15.02 0.29
CA TRP A 76 8.25 14.67 -0.95
C TRP A 76 8.88 15.88 -1.66
N GLN A 77 8.13 16.98 -1.81
CA GLN A 77 8.60 18.19 -2.48
C GLN A 77 9.69 18.94 -1.69
N THR A 78 9.83 18.61 -0.40
CA THR A 78 10.87 19.16 0.47
C THR A 78 12.06 18.22 0.58
N ASN A 79 13.26 18.73 0.85
CA ASN A 79 14.48 17.91 0.98
C ASN A 79 14.59 17.18 2.33
N ILE A 80 13.52 17.11 3.10
CA ILE A 80 13.52 16.56 4.46
C ILE A 80 13.88 15.06 4.43
N ALA A 81 13.28 14.31 3.50
CA ALA A 81 13.56 12.89 3.33
C ALA A 81 15.04 12.60 3.03
N ALA A 82 15.66 13.38 2.13
CA ALA A 82 17.08 13.22 1.81
C ALA A 82 18.00 13.51 3.01
N ARG A 83 17.67 14.54 3.82
CA ARG A 83 18.41 14.85 5.05
C ARG A 83 18.28 13.76 6.10
N ALA A 84 17.09 13.19 6.26
CA ALA A 84 16.84 12.06 7.16
C ALA A 84 17.64 10.83 6.75
N LEU A 85 17.72 10.53 5.43
CA LEU A 85 18.52 9.44 4.90
C LEU A 85 20.01 9.59 5.25
N VAL A 86 20.58 10.80 5.07
CA VAL A 86 21.97 11.08 5.46
C VAL A 86 22.18 10.88 6.97
N ALA A 87 21.24 11.33 7.80
CA ALA A 87 21.33 11.16 9.26
C ALA A 87 21.25 9.67 9.65
N LEU A 88 20.35 8.89 9.04
CA LEU A 88 20.24 7.45 9.24
C LEU A 88 21.53 6.72 8.83
N ASP A 89 22.11 7.10 7.68
CA ASP A 89 23.37 6.53 7.22
C ASP A 89 24.51 6.72 8.25
N GLN A 90 24.60 7.88 8.87
CA GLN A 90 25.60 8.17 9.90
C GLN A 90 25.44 7.33 11.18
N ILE A 91 24.21 6.93 11.52
CA ILE A 91 23.89 6.17 12.73
C ILE A 91 24.25 4.69 12.56
N MET A 92 24.03 4.11 11.38
CA MET A 92 24.14 2.66 11.15
C MET A 92 25.54 2.07 11.36
N GLY A 93 26.59 2.88 11.37
CA GLY A 93 27.95 2.42 11.72
C GLY A 93 28.49 1.34 10.77
N ARG A 94 29.01 0.22 11.32
CA ARG A 94 29.69 -0.85 10.59
C ARG A 94 28.89 -2.16 10.53
N LEU A 95 27.57 -2.06 10.30
CA LEU A 95 26.73 -3.25 10.21
C LEU A 95 26.94 -4.01 8.87
N PRO A 96 26.85 -5.37 8.87
CA PRO A 96 26.86 -6.14 7.63
C PRO A 96 25.67 -5.75 6.76
N GLY A 97 25.89 -5.53 5.46
CA GLY A 97 24.82 -5.09 4.56
C GLY A 97 24.27 -3.68 4.84
N ARG A 98 25.09 -2.82 5.44
CA ARG A 98 24.72 -1.47 5.92
C ARG A 98 23.86 -0.68 4.96
N LEU A 99 24.22 -0.57 3.67
CA LEU A 99 23.44 0.22 2.69
C LEU A 99 22.07 -0.39 2.41
N SER A 100 21.98 -1.73 2.36
CA SER A 100 20.69 -2.40 2.21
C SER A 100 19.83 -2.24 3.50
N LEU A 101 20.45 -2.27 4.68
CA LEU A 101 19.77 -1.95 5.93
C LEU A 101 19.30 -0.50 5.97
N LEU A 102 20.13 0.44 5.48
CA LEU A 102 19.74 1.83 5.30
C LEU A 102 18.52 1.94 4.38
N THR A 103 18.49 1.15 3.30
CA THR A 103 17.35 1.10 2.38
C THR A 103 16.07 0.67 3.11
N VAL A 104 16.11 -0.42 3.91
CA VAL A 104 14.93 -0.89 4.65
C VAL A 104 14.52 0.13 5.71
N THR A 105 15.44 0.64 6.51
CA THR A 105 15.12 1.59 7.58
C THR A 105 14.58 2.90 7.04
N SER A 106 15.22 3.47 6.01
CA SER A 106 14.74 4.70 5.38
C SER A 106 13.42 4.45 4.62
N GLY A 107 13.32 3.31 3.92
CA GLY A 107 12.09 2.91 3.25
C GLY A 107 10.91 2.78 4.21
N THR A 108 11.11 2.19 5.39
CA THR A 108 10.10 2.09 6.46
C THR A 108 9.61 3.48 6.90
N ILE A 109 10.55 4.40 7.18
CA ILE A 109 10.21 5.77 7.59
C ILE A 109 9.52 6.52 6.45
N PHE A 110 10.05 6.42 5.22
CA PHE A 110 9.50 7.13 4.06
C PHE A 110 8.17 6.53 3.58
N SER A 111 7.94 5.26 3.84
CA SER A 111 6.64 4.61 3.63
C SER A 111 5.53 5.33 4.39
N ALA A 112 5.77 5.59 5.66
CA ALA A 112 4.83 6.34 6.50
C ALA A 112 4.64 7.81 6.04
N LEU A 113 5.60 8.36 5.29
CA LEU A 113 5.54 9.77 4.85
C LEU A 113 4.91 9.90 3.46
N SER A 114 5.24 9.00 2.52
CA SER A 114 4.81 9.11 1.12
C SER A 114 3.45 8.45 0.85
N GLY A 115 3.13 7.38 1.57
CA GLY A 115 1.95 6.54 1.31
C GLY A 115 1.89 5.95 -0.11
N SER A 116 2.98 6.08 -0.89
CA SER A 116 3.07 5.65 -2.29
C SER A 116 4.23 4.69 -2.49
N THR A 117 3.91 3.45 -2.84
CA THR A 117 4.88 2.39 -3.12
C THR A 117 5.79 2.73 -4.30
N ILE A 118 5.21 3.30 -5.35
CA ILE A 118 5.92 3.71 -6.58
C ILE A 118 6.91 4.83 -6.26
N ALA A 119 6.44 5.90 -5.61
CA ALA A 119 7.26 7.05 -5.28
C ALA A 119 8.43 6.65 -4.35
N ASN A 120 8.14 5.84 -3.33
CA ASN A 120 9.15 5.36 -2.38
C ASN A 120 10.22 4.50 -3.08
N THR A 121 9.81 3.54 -3.93
CA THR A 121 10.74 2.71 -4.70
C THR A 121 11.58 3.53 -5.68
N ALA A 122 10.97 4.48 -6.40
CA ALA A 122 11.66 5.34 -7.33
C ALA A 122 12.70 6.24 -6.63
N MET A 123 12.33 6.81 -5.48
CA MET A 123 13.22 7.64 -4.67
C MET A 123 14.42 6.82 -4.15
N LEU A 124 14.16 5.72 -3.46
CA LEU A 124 15.22 4.85 -2.94
C LEU A 124 16.11 4.32 -4.07
N GLY A 125 15.51 3.97 -5.22
CA GLY A 125 16.22 3.56 -6.41
C GLY A 125 17.15 4.63 -6.94
N SER A 126 16.67 5.85 -7.07
CA SER A 126 17.49 6.97 -7.58
C SER A 126 18.61 7.39 -6.62
N LEU A 127 18.36 7.35 -5.31
CA LEU A 127 19.30 7.79 -4.29
C LEU A 127 20.33 6.73 -3.89
N LEU A 128 19.91 5.47 -3.73
CA LEU A 128 20.75 4.43 -3.12
C LEU A 128 21.29 3.42 -4.13
N LEU A 129 20.57 3.13 -5.22
CA LEU A 129 21.01 2.11 -6.18
C LEU A 129 22.37 2.39 -6.83
N PRO A 130 22.72 3.63 -7.24
CA PRO A 130 24.03 3.93 -7.78
C PRO A 130 25.18 3.58 -6.81
N ASP A 131 25.03 3.92 -5.52
CA ASP A 131 26.02 3.63 -4.50
C ASP A 131 26.11 2.13 -4.18
N LEU A 132 24.97 1.44 -4.10
CA LEU A 132 24.92 -0.03 -3.92
C LEU A 132 25.64 -0.75 -5.05
N LYS A 133 25.36 -0.39 -6.32
CA LYS A 133 26.02 -0.96 -7.50
C LYS A 133 27.52 -0.66 -7.52
N LYS A 134 27.90 0.60 -7.26
CA LYS A 134 29.32 1.01 -7.24
C LYS A 134 30.13 0.23 -6.20
N ARG A 135 29.49 -0.17 -5.09
CA ARG A 135 30.12 -0.95 -4.02
C ARG A 135 30.02 -2.45 -4.23
N GLY A 136 29.42 -2.91 -5.33
CA GLY A 136 29.36 -4.33 -5.70
C GLY A 136 28.35 -5.14 -4.88
N TYR A 137 27.31 -4.51 -4.34
CA TYR A 137 26.22 -5.22 -3.66
C TYR A 137 25.49 -6.15 -4.64
N ALA A 138 25.14 -7.33 -4.18
CA ALA A 138 24.34 -8.29 -4.95
C ALA A 138 22.95 -7.73 -5.28
N ASP A 139 22.31 -8.23 -6.35
CA ASP A 139 21.05 -7.72 -6.85
C ASP A 139 19.91 -7.83 -5.81
N ASP A 140 19.86 -8.91 -5.05
CA ASP A 140 18.91 -9.11 -3.96
C ASP A 140 19.09 -8.09 -2.83
N LEU A 141 20.34 -7.79 -2.47
CA LEU A 141 20.66 -6.81 -1.44
C LEU A 141 20.63 -5.35 -1.93
N SER A 142 20.54 -5.12 -3.22
CA SER A 142 20.41 -3.79 -3.83
C SER A 142 18.99 -3.54 -4.34
N MET A 143 18.65 -4.03 -5.52
CA MET A 143 17.35 -3.83 -6.16
C MET A 143 16.21 -4.49 -5.37
N GLY A 144 16.42 -5.72 -4.86
CA GLY A 144 15.42 -6.43 -4.06
C GLY A 144 15.08 -5.67 -2.79
N ALA A 145 16.07 -5.24 -2.03
CA ALA A 145 15.88 -4.46 -0.81
C ALA A 145 15.16 -3.13 -1.08
N ILE A 146 15.44 -2.44 -2.19
CA ILE A 146 14.77 -1.20 -2.57
C ILE A 146 13.29 -1.46 -2.89
N MET A 147 12.99 -2.47 -3.71
CA MET A 147 11.61 -2.79 -4.08
C MET A 147 10.77 -3.21 -2.87
N ALA A 148 11.28 -4.11 -2.04
CA ALA A 148 10.62 -4.56 -0.82
C ALA A 148 10.38 -3.40 0.16
N SER A 149 11.39 -2.54 0.35
CA SER A 149 11.23 -1.35 1.21
C SER A 149 10.21 -0.35 0.65
N GLY A 150 10.13 -0.24 -0.67
CA GLY A 150 9.12 0.59 -1.34
C GLY A 150 7.71 0.06 -1.12
N ALA A 151 7.54 -1.25 -1.21
CA ALA A 151 6.27 -1.93 -1.03
C ALA A 151 5.69 -1.76 0.38
N LEU A 152 6.53 -1.66 1.43
CA LEU A 152 6.11 -1.35 2.80
C LEU A 152 5.23 -0.08 2.94
N ALA A 153 5.23 0.81 1.95
CA ALA A 153 4.39 2.01 1.97
C ALA A 153 2.87 1.70 1.98
N MET A 154 2.47 0.49 1.63
CA MET A 154 1.10 0.04 1.77
C MET A 154 0.76 -0.35 3.21
N LEU A 155 1.72 -0.91 3.94
CA LEU A 155 1.51 -1.51 5.26
C LEU A 155 1.82 -0.57 6.41
N ILE A 156 2.73 0.38 6.23
CA ILE A 156 3.11 1.30 7.30
C ILE A 156 2.23 2.55 7.24
N PRO A 157 1.34 2.76 8.24
CA PRO A 157 0.47 3.92 8.26
C PRO A 157 1.23 5.24 8.36
N PRO A 158 0.67 6.32 7.79
CA PRO A 158 -0.61 6.39 7.08
C PRO A 158 -0.53 5.88 5.63
N SER A 159 -1.44 4.99 5.27
CA SER A 159 -1.51 4.38 3.94
C SER A 159 -2.81 4.73 3.24
N ALA A 160 -2.73 5.40 2.09
CA ALA A 160 -3.91 5.76 1.29
C ALA A 160 -4.64 4.51 0.77
N LEU A 161 -3.90 3.46 0.38
CA LEU A 161 -4.49 2.22 -0.12
C LEU A 161 -5.23 1.45 0.99
N ALA A 162 -4.73 1.48 2.23
CA ALA A 162 -5.43 0.91 3.38
C ALA A 162 -6.75 1.65 3.69
N VAL A 163 -6.77 2.98 3.53
CA VAL A 163 -8.00 3.77 3.65
C VAL A 163 -9.00 3.39 2.57
N ILE A 164 -8.56 3.28 1.31
CA ILE A 164 -9.40 2.86 0.18
C ILE A 164 -9.97 1.47 0.44
N PHE A 165 -9.15 0.52 0.87
CA PHE A 165 -9.59 -0.83 1.24
C PHE A 165 -10.70 -0.78 2.29
N ALA A 166 -10.47 -0.06 3.39
CA ALA A 166 -11.43 0.05 4.48
C ALA A 166 -12.78 0.64 4.04
N VAL A 167 -12.75 1.65 3.16
CA VAL A 167 -13.96 2.28 2.63
C VAL A 167 -14.74 1.33 1.72
N ILE A 168 -14.06 0.63 0.79
CA ILE A 168 -14.70 -0.36 -0.11
C ILE A 168 -15.28 -1.52 0.69
N ALA A 169 -14.52 -2.04 1.65
CA ALA A 169 -14.91 -3.14 2.53
C ALA A 169 -15.97 -2.74 3.56
N LYS A 170 -16.26 -1.43 3.74
CA LYS A 170 -17.16 -0.86 4.74
C LYS A 170 -16.80 -1.28 6.16
N ILE A 171 -15.52 -1.15 6.51
CA ILE A 171 -14.95 -1.42 7.84
C ILE A 171 -14.25 -0.18 8.40
N SER A 172 -13.90 -0.20 9.68
CA SER A 172 -13.28 0.93 10.36
C SER A 172 -11.90 1.25 9.79
N ILE A 173 -11.71 2.46 9.25
CA ILE A 173 -10.43 2.96 8.73
C ILE A 173 -9.38 2.98 9.84
N GLY A 174 -9.74 3.48 11.04
CA GLY A 174 -8.83 3.55 12.17
C GLY A 174 -8.31 2.17 12.58
N LYS A 175 -9.21 1.18 12.68
CA LYS A 175 -8.84 -0.21 13.02
C LYS A 175 -7.94 -0.84 11.96
N VAL A 176 -8.20 -0.63 10.67
CA VAL A 176 -7.33 -1.13 9.60
C VAL A 176 -5.94 -0.49 9.67
N LEU A 177 -5.87 0.84 9.77
CA LEU A 177 -4.59 1.54 9.84
C LEU A 177 -3.76 1.11 11.05
N THR A 178 -4.38 0.97 12.21
CA THR A 178 -3.66 0.53 13.42
C THR A 178 -3.27 -0.94 13.38
N ALA A 179 -4.11 -1.81 12.81
CA ALA A 179 -3.79 -3.22 12.61
C ALA A 179 -2.55 -3.44 11.73
N LEU A 180 -2.30 -2.58 10.76
CA LEU A 180 -1.16 -2.69 9.85
C LEU A 180 0.19 -2.36 10.51
N VAL A 181 0.22 -1.66 11.64
CA VAL A 181 1.47 -1.21 12.30
C VAL A 181 2.36 -2.40 12.65
N LEU A 182 1.81 -3.40 13.34
CA LEU A 182 2.60 -4.55 13.79
C LEU A 182 3.07 -5.43 12.61
N PRO A 183 2.21 -5.84 11.67
CA PRO A 183 2.65 -6.58 10.49
C PRO A 183 3.66 -5.84 9.62
N GLY A 184 3.48 -4.53 9.40
CA GLY A 184 4.42 -3.71 8.63
C GLY A 184 5.80 -3.62 9.28
N LEU A 185 5.86 -3.42 10.61
CA LEU A 185 7.12 -3.42 11.37
C LEU A 185 7.74 -4.82 11.44
N LEU A 186 6.93 -5.87 11.55
CA LEU A 186 7.39 -7.26 11.50
C LEU A 186 8.07 -7.57 10.17
N LEU A 187 7.45 -7.21 9.04
CA LEU A 187 8.04 -7.37 7.71
C LEU A 187 9.35 -6.60 7.58
N ALA A 188 9.38 -5.33 7.98
CA ALA A 188 10.60 -4.54 7.97
C ALA A 188 11.73 -5.19 8.80
N ALA A 189 11.41 -5.75 9.97
CA ALA A 189 12.36 -6.46 10.83
C ALA A 189 12.87 -7.76 10.17
N ILE A 190 11.98 -8.52 9.51
CA ILE A 190 12.36 -9.75 8.80
C ILE A 190 13.22 -9.42 7.59
N TYR A 191 12.91 -8.37 6.83
CA TYR A 191 13.77 -7.90 5.73
C TYR A 191 15.15 -7.49 6.23
N ALA A 192 15.22 -6.74 7.34
CA ALA A 192 16.50 -6.38 7.95
C ALA A 192 17.29 -7.62 8.43
N ALA A 193 16.59 -8.59 9.03
CA ALA A 193 17.20 -9.85 9.45
C ALA A 193 17.73 -10.65 8.24
N TYR A 194 16.95 -10.78 7.17
CA TYR A 194 17.40 -11.43 5.94
C TYR A 194 18.66 -10.76 5.37
N ILE A 195 18.68 -9.42 5.29
CA ILE A 195 19.83 -8.67 4.79
C ILE A 195 21.07 -8.91 5.66
N MET A 196 20.93 -8.87 6.99
CA MET A 196 22.04 -9.11 7.92
C MET A 196 22.58 -10.54 7.79
N LEU A 197 21.70 -11.53 7.75
CA LEU A 197 22.07 -12.93 7.57
C LEU A 197 22.78 -13.14 6.22
N ARG A 198 22.18 -12.66 5.13
CA ARG A 198 22.71 -12.79 3.79
C ARG A 198 24.09 -12.14 3.62
N ALA A 199 24.26 -10.95 4.19
CA ALA A 199 25.53 -10.23 4.18
C ALA A 199 26.60 -10.89 5.08
N SER A 200 26.19 -11.48 6.22
CA SER A 200 27.10 -12.17 7.11
C SER A 200 27.58 -13.52 6.56
N PHE A 201 26.69 -14.30 5.94
CA PHE A 201 27.05 -15.60 5.33
C PHE A 201 27.75 -15.47 4.00
N SER A 202 27.59 -14.36 3.28
CA SER A 202 28.22 -14.10 1.99
C SER A 202 28.79 -12.68 1.93
N PRO A 203 29.99 -12.45 2.48
CA PRO A 203 30.61 -11.12 2.51
C PRO A 203 30.81 -10.49 1.12
N THR A 204 30.90 -11.33 0.09
CA THR A 204 30.97 -10.89 -1.32
C THR A 204 29.66 -10.29 -1.82
N ALA A 205 28.52 -10.63 -1.23
CA ALA A 205 27.21 -10.08 -1.59
C ALA A 205 27.00 -8.65 -1.07
N ALA A 206 27.70 -8.27 0.01
CA ALA A 206 27.68 -6.93 0.58
C ALA A 206 29.11 -6.55 1.02
N PRO A 207 29.99 -6.16 0.09
CA PRO A 207 31.35 -5.83 0.40
C PRO A 207 31.47 -4.71 1.46
N GLY A 208 32.31 -4.95 2.46
CA GLY A 208 32.60 -3.95 3.49
C GLY A 208 33.37 -2.77 2.90
N TYR A 209 33.09 -1.59 3.38
CA TYR A 209 33.80 -0.37 2.97
C TYR A 209 34.09 0.52 4.18
N GLU A 210 35.12 1.34 4.04
CA GLU A 210 35.47 2.30 5.09
C GLU A 210 34.38 3.36 5.24
N VAL A 211 33.90 3.49 6.46
CA VAL A 211 32.90 4.50 6.85
C VAL A 211 33.63 5.66 7.51
N LYS A 212 33.37 6.86 7.02
CA LYS A 212 33.88 8.08 7.67
C LYS A 212 33.42 8.10 9.13
N ARG A 213 34.34 8.19 10.07
CA ARG A 213 34.00 8.26 11.50
C ARG A 213 33.33 9.61 11.76
N VAL A 214 32.06 9.55 12.11
CA VAL A 214 31.28 10.73 12.54
C VAL A 214 31.25 10.74 14.07
N SER A 215 31.38 11.90 14.67
CA SER A 215 31.37 12.02 16.13
C SER A 215 30.00 11.62 16.69
N GLY A 216 29.98 11.07 17.92
CA GLY A 216 28.73 10.68 18.58
C GLY A 216 27.74 11.86 18.70
N ARG A 217 28.26 13.07 18.91
CA ARG A 217 27.45 14.29 18.98
C ARG A 217 26.79 14.63 17.64
N GLU A 218 27.53 14.51 16.53
CA GLU A 218 26.97 14.74 15.19
C GLU A 218 25.89 13.71 14.83
N LYS A 219 26.08 12.43 15.21
CA LYS A 219 25.05 11.38 15.04
C LYS A 219 23.78 11.71 15.80
N LEU A 220 23.93 12.08 17.07
CA LEU A 220 22.81 12.41 17.94
C LEU A 220 22.08 13.67 17.42
N MET A 221 22.84 14.67 17.00
CA MET A 221 22.28 15.90 16.42
C MET A 221 21.54 15.62 15.12
N GLY A 222 22.08 14.77 14.23
CA GLY A 222 21.38 14.33 13.01
C GLY A 222 20.08 13.60 13.29
N LEU A 223 20.08 12.69 14.29
CA LEU A 223 18.89 12.00 14.74
C LEU A 223 17.82 12.97 15.24
N PHE A 224 18.16 13.87 16.16
CA PHE A 224 17.21 14.82 16.73
C PHE A 224 16.73 15.88 15.74
N LEU A 225 17.59 16.32 14.80
CA LEU A 225 17.21 17.33 13.84
C LEU A 225 16.42 16.81 12.64
N TYR A 226 16.69 15.58 12.16
CA TYR A 226 16.13 15.14 10.88
C TYR A 226 15.25 13.88 10.99
N VAL A 227 15.53 12.96 11.91
CA VAL A 227 14.77 11.72 12.03
C VAL A 227 13.64 11.85 13.06
N ALA A 228 13.95 12.38 14.25
CA ALA A 228 12.98 12.49 15.34
C ALA A 228 11.76 13.34 14.99
N PRO A 229 11.87 14.52 14.31
CA PRO A 229 10.69 15.29 13.92
C PRO A 229 9.80 14.58 12.92
N LEU A 230 10.37 13.85 11.96
CA LEU A 230 9.60 13.03 11.02
C LEU A 230 8.89 11.88 11.74
N SER A 231 9.62 11.15 12.59
CA SER A 231 9.04 10.08 13.41
C SER A 231 7.95 10.62 14.34
N PHE A 232 8.10 11.85 14.84
CA PHE A 232 7.09 12.50 15.67
C PHE A 232 5.80 12.80 14.90
N VAL A 233 5.87 13.26 13.63
CA VAL A 233 4.67 13.46 12.80
C VAL A 233 3.95 12.13 12.58
N VAL A 234 4.69 11.06 12.24
CA VAL A 234 4.12 9.73 12.07
C VAL A 234 3.49 9.23 13.38
N PHE A 235 4.22 9.38 14.49
CA PHE A 235 3.73 8.99 15.82
C PHE A 235 2.48 9.78 16.23
N MET A 236 2.44 11.10 15.95
CA MET A 236 1.24 11.91 16.20
C MET A 236 0.04 11.40 15.43
N VAL A 237 0.20 11.05 14.14
CA VAL A 237 -0.90 10.51 13.33
C VAL A 237 -1.40 9.17 13.89
N ILE A 238 -0.50 8.22 14.11
CA ILE A 238 -0.86 6.88 14.60
C ILE A 238 -1.27 6.94 16.06
N GLY A 239 -0.50 7.64 16.90
CA GLY A 239 -0.70 7.70 18.33
C GLY A 239 -2.05 8.29 18.73
N VAL A 240 -2.47 9.39 18.07
CA VAL A 240 -3.78 10.00 18.38
C VAL A 240 -4.96 9.10 17.97
N MET A 241 -4.78 8.28 16.92
CA MET A 241 -5.79 7.29 16.52
C MET A 241 -5.86 6.12 17.51
N VAL A 242 -4.71 5.59 17.91
CA VAL A 242 -4.62 4.47 18.87
C VAL A 242 -5.18 4.88 20.24
N LEU A 243 -4.89 6.10 20.68
CA LEU A 243 -5.41 6.65 21.95
C LEU A 243 -6.90 7.01 21.88
N GLY A 244 -7.54 6.91 20.70
CA GLY A 244 -8.95 7.30 20.51
C GLY A 244 -9.21 8.80 20.66
N VAL A 245 -8.16 9.63 20.58
CA VAL A 245 -8.23 11.09 20.73
C VAL A 245 -8.72 11.75 19.44
N ALA A 246 -8.38 11.18 18.29
CA ALA A 246 -8.72 11.73 16.99
C ALA A 246 -9.21 10.64 16.01
N THR A 247 -10.16 11.03 15.18
CA THR A 247 -10.60 10.23 14.03
C THR A 247 -9.48 10.15 12.96
N PRO A 248 -9.53 9.19 12.01
CA PRO A 248 -8.56 9.13 10.92
C PRO A 248 -8.45 10.44 10.11
N THR A 249 -9.55 11.17 9.95
CA THR A 249 -9.59 12.47 9.26
C THR A 249 -8.84 13.56 10.04
N GLU A 250 -9.08 13.65 11.33
CA GLU A 250 -8.38 14.59 12.21
C GLU A 250 -6.90 14.28 12.34
N ALA A 251 -6.56 12.99 12.46
CA ALA A 251 -5.17 12.53 12.47
C ALA A 251 -4.44 12.88 11.16
N ALA A 252 -5.09 12.72 10.01
CA ALA A 252 -4.55 13.12 8.71
C ALA A 252 -4.35 14.64 8.63
N ALA A 253 -5.27 15.45 9.17
CA ALA A 253 -5.13 16.89 9.26
C ALA A 253 -3.95 17.29 10.16
N PHE A 254 -3.77 16.65 11.32
CA PHE A 254 -2.58 16.85 12.16
C PHE A 254 -1.29 16.49 11.43
N GLY A 255 -1.28 15.40 10.65
CA GLY A 255 -0.16 15.03 9.80
C GLY A 255 0.19 16.09 8.77
N CYS A 256 -0.81 16.66 8.08
CA CYS A 256 -0.62 17.77 7.14
C CYS A 256 -0.04 19.01 7.83
N VAL A 257 -0.62 19.46 8.94
CA VAL A 257 -0.15 20.61 9.70
C VAL A 257 1.28 20.38 10.19
N GLY A 258 1.57 19.19 10.72
CA GLY A 258 2.91 18.80 11.15
C GLY A 258 3.92 18.82 10.01
N SER A 259 3.56 18.34 8.83
CA SER A 259 4.42 18.36 7.63
C SER A 259 4.69 19.76 7.12
N ILE A 260 3.67 20.64 7.09
CA ILE A 260 3.81 22.07 6.75
C ILE A 260 4.74 22.76 7.74
N PHE A 261 4.52 22.51 9.04
CA PHE A 261 5.35 23.08 10.10
C PHE A 261 6.82 22.66 9.98
N LEU A 262 7.08 21.36 9.76
CA LEU A 262 8.44 20.86 9.54
C LEU A 262 9.09 21.50 8.31
N ALA A 263 8.38 21.56 7.18
CA ALA A 263 8.88 22.15 5.96
C ALA A 263 9.21 23.64 6.13
N ALA A 264 8.39 24.37 6.88
CA ALA A 264 8.64 25.77 7.23
C ALA A 264 9.83 25.92 8.18
N MET A 265 9.94 25.09 9.22
CA MET A 265 11.03 25.08 10.20
C MET A 265 12.39 24.85 9.51
N TYR A 266 12.45 23.95 8.53
CA TYR A 266 13.66 23.71 7.75
C TYR A 266 13.90 24.72 6.62
N ARG A 267 13.03 25.72 6.47
CA ARG A 267 13.08 26.74 5.41
C ARG A 267 13.06 26.15 4.00
N ASP A 268 12.48 24.95 3.86
CA ASP A 268 12.31 24.25 2.59
C ASP A 268 10.94 24.48 1.97
N LEU A 269 9.99 25.10 2.70
CA LEU A 269 8.65 25.43 2.21
C LEU A 269 8.71 26.73 1.40
N THR A 270 8.79 26.60 0.08
CA THR A 270 8.63 27.72 -0.86
C THR A 270 7.23 27.70 -1.44
N TRP A 271 6.73 28.88 -1.91
CA TRP A 271 5.43 28.96 -2.57
C TRP A 271 5.30 28.00 -3.76
N LYS A 272 6.37 27.83 -4.53
CA LYS A 272 6.42 26.89 -5.64
C LYS A 272 6.22 25.47 -5.15
N ARG A 273 6.99 24.99 -4.17
CA ARG A 273 6.89 23.63 -3.63
C ARG A 273 5.53 23.36 -3.00
N PHE A 274 4.97 24.35 -2.29
CA PHE A 274 3.63 24.23 -1.72
C PHE A 274 2.56 24.07 -2.80
N ARG A 275 2.64 24.88 -3.86
CA ARG A 275 1.75 24.76 -5.02
C ARG A 275 1.89 23.40 -5.71
N ASP A 276 3.14 22.97 -5.96
CA ASP A 276 3.42 21.68 -6.59
C ASP A 276 2.85 20.52 -5.75
N SER A 277 2.93 20.60 -4.40
CA SER A 277 2.32 19.64 -3.49
C SER A 277 0.79 19.62 -3.59
N ILE A 278 0.14 20.78 -3.68
CA ILE A 278 -1.31 20.86 -3.88
C ILE A 278 -1.70 20.28 -5.25
N GLU A 279 -0.99 20.61 -6.31
CA GLU A 279 -1.26 20.10 -7.66
C GLU A 279 -1.11 18.56 -7.72
N GLY A 280 -0.05 18.01 -7.09
CA GLY A 280 0.15 16.58 -6.93
C GLY A 280 -1.01 15.92 -6.16
N THR A 281 -1.38 16.53 -5.03
CA THR A 281 -2.50 16.06 -4.20
C THR A 281 -3.82 16.06 -4.97
N LEU A 282 -4.14 17.14 -5.67
CA LEU A 282 -5.38 17.24 -6.44
C LEU A 282 -5.45 16.17 -7.53
N ARG A 283 -4.34 15.94 -8.25
CA ARG A 283 -4.27 14.92 -9.32
C ARG A 283 -4.53 13.53 -8.77
N ILE A 284 -3.85 13.14 -7.70
CA ILE A 284 -3.97 11.82 -7.09
C ILE A 284 -5.36 11.66 -6.46
N SER A 285 -5.83 12.65 -5.70
CA SER A 285 -7.12 12.60 -5.02
C SER A 285 -8.29 12.56 -6.00
N ALA A 286 -8.25 13.35 -7.07
CA ALA A 286 -9.28 13.32 -8.11
C ALA A 286 -9.37 11.94 -8.76
N MET A 287 -8.23 11.34 -9.12
CA MET A 287 -8.19 9.98 -9.66
C MET A 287 -8.80 8.98 -8.67
N MET A 288 -8.41 9.03 -7.39
CA MET A 288 -8.92 8.14 -6.35
C MET A 288 -10.42 8.31 -6.12
N LEU A 289 -10.93 9.55 -6.11
CA LEU A 289 -12.36 9.81 -5.94
C LEU A 289 -13.20 9.27 -7.11
N VAL A 290 -12.73 9.39 -8.35
CA VAL A 290 -13.41 8.81 -9.52
C VAL A 290 -13.43 7.29 -9.44
N ILE A 291 -12.31 6.68 -9.04
CA ILE A 291 -12.22 5.23 -8.83
C ILE A 291 -13.20 4.80 -7.74
N MET A 292 -13.25 5.50 -6.59
CA MET A 292 -14.14 5.16 -5.47
C MET A 292 -15.61 5.29 -5.85
N ALA A 293 -15.99 6.36 -6.55
CA ALA A 293 -17.34 6.55 -7.06
C ALA A 293 -17.77 5.40 -7.98
N SER A 294 -16.87 4.99 -8.88
CA SER A 294 -17.09 3.87 -9.79
C SER A 294 -17.22 2.53 -9.05
N ALA A 295 -16.41 2.33 -8.01
CA ALA A 295 -16.40 1.12 -7.17
C ALA A 295 -17.71 0.90 -6.43
N ILE A 296 -18.23 1.94 -5.82
CA ILE A 296 -19.48 1.86 -5.05
C ILE A 296 -20.65 1.59 -5.99
N GLY A 297 -20.67 2.22 -7.17
CA GLY A 297 -21.64 1.91 -8.21
C GLY A 297 -21.57 0.44 -8.64
N PHE A 298 -20.37 -0.09 -8.84
CA PHE A 298 -20.14 -1.49 -9.21
C PHE A 298 -20.60 -2.47 -8.11
N SER A 299 -20.27 -2.18 -6.85
CA SER A 299 -20.72 -2.98 -5.72
C SER A 299 -22.25 -3.03 -5.62
N GLN A 300 -22.91 -1.92 -5.90
CA GLN A 300 -24.38 -1.88 -5.91
C GLN A 300 -24.96 -2.63 -7.12
N LEU A 301 -24.35 -2.52 -8.28
CA LEU A 301 -24.75 -3.28 -9.47
C LEU A 301 -24.68 -4.79 -9.19
N LEU A 302 -23.59 -5.28 -8.60
CA LEU A 302 -23.43 -6.68 -8.21
C LEU A 302 -24.47 -7.12 -7.17
N ALA A 303 -24.75 -6.27 -6.19
CA ALA A 303 -25.74 -6.58 -5.15
C ALA A 303 -27.16 -6.62 -5.74
N TYR A 304 -27.53 -5.65 -6.57
CA TYR A 304 -28.86 -5.56 -7.22
C TYR A 304 -29.10 -6.70 -8.20
N SER A 305 -28.09 -7.07 -8.98
CA SER A 305 -28.18 -8.16 -9.96
C SER A 305 -28.35 -9.56 -9.34
N GLY A 306 -28.20 -9.69 -8.02
CA GLY A 306 -28.20 -10.96 -7.32
C GLY A 306 -26.92 -11.79 -7.49
N GLY A 307 -25.95 -11.30 -8.28
CA GLY A 307 -24.70 -12.02 -8.54
C GLY A 307 -23.88 -12.29 -7.28
N SER A 308 -23.73 -11.29 -6.40
CA SER A 308 -23.02 -11.48 -5.12
C SER A 308 -23.70 -12.50 -4.21
N ARG A 309 -25.04 -12.53 -4.17
CA ARG A 309 -25.81 -13.47 -3.35
C ARG A 309 -25.71 -14.89 -3.90
N GLY A 310 -25.92 -15.05 -5.21
CA GLY A 310 -25.80 -16.36 -5.86
C GLY A 310 -24.42 -16.97 -5.71
N LEU A 311 -23.36 -16.16 -5.82
CA LEU A 311 -21.99 -16.63 -5.57
C LEU A 311 -21.77 -16.99 -4.10
N LEU A 312 -22.30 -16.21 -3.16
CA LEU A 312 -22.24 -16.53 -1.73
C LEU A 312 -22.90 -17.90 -1.45
N ASP A 313 -24.13 -18.11 -1.92
CA ASP A 313 -24.86 -19.35 -1.72
C ASP A 313 -24.11 -20.55 -2.36
N PHE A 314 -23.54 -20.34 -3.54
CA PHE A 314 -22.71 -21.34 -4.21
C PHE A 314 -21.44 -21.69 -3.40
N VAL A 315 -20.70 -20.71 -2.91
CA VAL A 315 -19.50 -20.95 -2.10
C VAL A 315 -19.85 -21.64 -0.78
N MET A 316 -20.95 -21.23 -0.15
CA MET A 316 -21.40 -21.84 1.12
C MET A 316 -21.92 -23.27 0.93
N SER A 317 -22.33 -23.67 -0.29
CA SER A 317 -22.78 -25.05 -0.58
C SER A 317 -21.66 -26.09 -0.52
N PHE A 318 -20.39 -25.67 -0.53
CA PHE A 318 -19.24 -26.59 -0.44
C PHE A 318 -18.87 -26.99 1.00
N ASP A 319 -19.55 -26.44 2.02
CA ASP A 319 -19.22 -26.68 3.45
C ASP A 319 -17.72 -26.54 3.78
N ALA A 320 -17.02 -25.71 3.04
CA ALA A 320 -15.59 -25.50 3.23
C ALA A 320 -15.32 -24.73 4.53
N SER A 321 -14.27 -25.12 5.26
CA SER A 321 -13.90 -24.40 6.48
C SER A 321 -13.52 -22.94 6.18
N PRO A 322 -13.79 -21.99 7.11
CA PRO A 322 -13.46 -20.57 6.93
C PRO A 322 -11.99 -20.33 6.52
N ILE A 323 -11.06 -21.11 7.08
CA ILE A 323 -9.62 -21.00 6.76
C ILE A 323 -9.35 -21.42 5.32
N VAL A 324 -9.98 -22.45 4.81
CA VAL A 324 -9.82 -22.89 3.42
C VAL A 324 -10.32 -21.79 2.47
N LEU A 325 -11.48 -21.20 2.76
CA LEU A 325 -12.01 -20.08 1.98
C LEU A 325 -11.08 -18.87 2.02
N LEU A 326 -10.54 -18.55 3.19
CA LEU A 326 -9.55 -17.48 3.35
C LEU A 326 -8.32 -17.72 2.47
N ILE A 327 -7.74 -18.94 2.51
CA ILE A 327 -6.57 -19.29 1.69
C ILE A 327 -6.89 -19.19 0.20
N LEU A 328 -8.05 -19.69 -0.23
CA LEU A 328 -8.47 -19.59 -1.63
C LEU A 328 -8.61 -18.14 -2.08
N MET A 329 -9.18 -17.26 -1.24
CA MET A 329 -9.25 -15.83 -1.54
C MET A 329 -7.86 -15.21 -1.66
N GLN A 330 -6.91 -15.57 -0.78
CA GLN A 330 -5.54 -15.09 -0.87
C GLN A 330 -4.85 -15.59 -2.14
N LEU A 331 -5.09 -16.83 -2.58
CA LEU A 331 -4.55 -17.34 -3.84
C LEU A 331 -5.14 -16.63 -5.06
N ILE A 332 -6.44 -16.32 -5.04
CA ILE A 332 -7.08 -15.52 -6.10
C ILE A 332 -6.45 -14.13 -6.18
N LEU A 333 -6.23 -13.45 -5.05
CA LEU A 333 -5.58 -12.14 -5.00
C LEU A 333 -4.15 -12.20 -5.54
N LEU A 334 -3.39 -13.25 -5.18
CA LEU A 334 -2.02 -13.45 -5.68
C LEU A 334 -2.00 -13.62 -7.21
N VAL A 335 -2.91 -14.42 -7.76
CA VAL A 335 -3.02 -14.62 -9.21
C VAL A 335 -3.43 -13.33 -9.91
N LEU A 336 -4.47 -12.64 -9.43
CA LEU A 336 -4.91 -11.36 -10.00
C LEU A 336 -3.80 -10.30 -9.93
N GLY A 337 -3.02 -10.30 -8.84
CA GLY A 337 -1.90 -9.41 -8.63
C GLY A 337 -0.79 -9.51 -9.65
N CYS A 338 -0.64 -10.68 -10.28
CA CYS A 338 0.30 -10.84 -11.39
C CYS A 338 -0.10 -10.04 -12.65
N PHE A 339 -1.38 -9.65 -12.79
CA PHE A 339 -1.92 -9.09 -14.05
C PHE A 339 -2.57 -7.71 -13.88
N MET A 340 -2.92 -7.32 -12.67
CA MET A 340 -3.73 -6.13 -12.42
C MET A 340 -3.11 -5.23 -11.37
N GLU A 341 -3.46 -3.96 -11.43
CA GLU A 341 -3.11 -2.96 -10.43
C GLU A 341 -3.96 -3.14 -9.16
N GLN A 342 -3.40 -2.81 -8.01
CA GLN A 342 -3.95 -3.06 -6.68
C GLN A 342 -5.36 -2.53 -6.47
N ILE A 343 -5.65 -1.30 -6.92
CA ILE A 343 -6.97 -0.71 -6.74
C ILE A 343 -8.00 -1.49 -7.57
N ALA A 344 -7.66 -1.88 -8.80
CA ALA A 344 -8.51 -2.70 -9.64
C ALA A 344 -8.85 -4.04 -8.98
N ILE A 345 -7.86 -4.70 -8.38
CA ILE A 345 -8.06 -5.96 -7.64
C ILE A 345 -9.03 -5.75 -6.48
N MET A 346 -8.81 -4.72 -5.66
CA MET A 346 -9.72 -4.40 -4.54
C MET A 346 -11.15 -4.14 -5.02
N LEU A 347 -11.33 -3.39 -6.12
CA LEU A 347 -12.65 -3.07 -6.66
C LEU A 347 -13.41 -4.29 -7.16
N ILE A 348 -12.70 -5.26 -7.71
CA ILE A 348 -13.27 -6.51 -8.24
C ILE A 348 -13.57 -7.48 -7.10
N THR A 349 -12.63 -7.66 -6.18
CA THR A 349 -12.68 -8.75 -5.21
C THR A 349 -13.45 -8.41 -3.94
N LEU A 350 -13.33 -7.20 -3.40
CA LEU A 350 -13.95 -6.86 -2.11
C LEU A 350 -15.48 -6.93 -2.13
N PRO A 351 -16.20 -6.48 -3.17
CA PRO A 351 -17.66 -6.65 -3.23
C PRO A 351 -18.13 -8.11 -3.20
N ILE A 352 -17.25 -9.02 -3.61
CA ILE A 352 -17.49 -10.48 -3.61
C ILE A 352 -17.05 -11.11 -2.29
N PHE A 353 -15.83 -10.78 -1.84
CA PHE A 353 -15.22 -11.44 -0.68
C PHE A 353 -15.86 -10.99 0.64
N MET A 354 -16.21 -9.71 0.79
CA MET A 354 -16.74 -9.20 2.05
C MET A 354 -18.06 -9.85 2.50
N PRO A 355 -19.04 -10.14 1.62
CA PRO A 355 -20.20 -10.95 1.99
C PRO A 355 -19.84 -12.35 2.53
N ILE A 356 -18.86 -13.03 1.90
CA ILE A 356 -18.39 -14.36 2.32
C ILE A 356 -17.68 -14.28 3.68
N ILE A 357 -16.79 -13.30 3.86
CA ILE A 357 -16.07 -13.05 5.13
C ILE A 357 -17.07 -12.84 6.29
N LYS A 358 -18.13 -12.06 6.06
CA LYS A 358 -19.18 -11.83 7.07
C LYS A 358 -20.00 -13.09 7.36
N ALA A 359 -20.33 -13.88 6.33
CA ALA A 359 -21.10 -15.11 6.50
C ALA A 359 -20.31 -16.21 7.21
N THR A 360 -19.01 -16.27 7.01
CA THR A 360 -18.11 -17.28 7.63
C THR A 360 -17.62 -16.88 9.02
N GLY A 361 -17.92 -15.66 9.50
CA GLY A 361 -17.47 -15.17 10.80
C GLY A 361 -15.97 -14.85 10.89
N ILE A 362 -15.26 -14.75 9.74
CA ILE A 362 -13.87 -14.31 9.70
C ILE A 362 -13.81 -12.84 10.07
N ASP A 363 -12.83 -12.45 10.93
CA ASP A 363 -12.61 -11.06 11.29
C ASP A 363 -12.25 -10.23 10.05
N PRO A 364 -13.02 -9.18 9.72
CA PRO A 364 -12.78 -8.34 8.55
C PRO A 364 -11.47 -7.54 8.62
N ILE A 365 -10.97 -7.22 9.82
CA ILE A 365 -9.69 -6.50 10.01
C ILE A 365 -8.53 -7.43 9.73
N TRP A 366 -8.57 -8.66 10.28
CA TRP A 366 -7.57 -9.69 9.97
C TRP A 366 -7.52 -9.95 8.46
N PHE A 367 -8.68 -10.14 7.82
CA PHE A 367 -8.77 -10.30 6.37
C PHE A 367 -8.15 -9.11 5.62
N ALA A 368 -8.41 -7.87 6.06
CA ALA A 368 -7.86 -6.67 5.44
C ALA A 368 -6.32 -6.65 5.50
N VAL A 369 -5.74 -7.00 6.65
CA VAL A 369 -4.28 -7.07 6.81
C VAL A 369 -3.67 -8.09 5.84
N LEU A 370 -4.24 -9.30 5.76
CA LEU A 370 -3.77 -10.33 4.84
C LEU A 370 -3.87 -9.90 3.38
N CYS A 371 -4.99 -9.28 2.99
CA CYS A 371 -5.17 -8.77 1.63
C CYS A 371 -4.16 -7.68 1.29
N LEU A 372 -3.90 -6.74 2.19
CA LEU A 372 -2.96 -5.64 1.94
C LEU A 372 -1.52 -6.15 1.81
N ILE A 373 -1.10 -7.14 2.60
CA ILE A 373 0.20 -7.81 2.41
C ILE A 373 0.24 -8.54 1.07
N ASN A 374 -0.83 -9.24 0.70
CA ASN A 374 -0.90 -9.94 -0.57
C ASN A 374 -0.83 -9.00 -1.78
N LEU A 375 -1.47 -7.84 -1.69
CA LEU A 375 -1.37 -6.79 -2.71
C LEU A 375 0.04 -6.19 -2.80
N GLU A 376 0.81 -6.21 -1.71
CA GLU A 376 2.25 -5.89 -1.71
C GLU A 376 3.04 -6.95 -2.48
N VAL A 377 2.79 -8.25 -2.21
CA VAL A 377 3.38 -9.36 -2.98
C VAL A 377 3.12 -9.20 -4.47
N ALA A 378 1.90 -8.81 -4.84
CA ALA A 378 1.49 -8.58 -6.21
C ALA A 378 2.37 -7.57 -6.95
N LEU A 379 2.84 -6.51 -6.28
CA LEU A 379 3.74 -5.50 -6.86
C LEU A 379 5.12 -6.06 -7.19
N LEU A 380 5.54 -7.11 -6.50
CA LEU A 380 6.85 -7.73 -6.61
C LEU A 380 6.84 -9.01 -7.45
N THR A 381 5.64 -9.45 -7.90
CA THR A 381 5.48 -10.76 -8.56
C THR A 381 5.40 -10.61 -10.08
N PRO A 382 6.23 -11.36 -10.85
CA PRO A 382 6.11 -11.41 -12.30
C PRO A 382 4.75 -11.96 -12.75
N PRO A 383 4.26 -11.62 -13.97
CA PRO A 383 4.93 -10.85 -15.03
C PRO A 383 4.79 -9.34 -14.95
N PHE A 384 3.74 -8.80 -14.29
CA PHE A 384 3.40 -7.36 -14.34
C PHE A 384 3.60 -6.61 -13.02
N GLY A 385 4.30 -7.18 -12.05
CA GLY A 385 4.56 -6.47 -10.79
C GLY A 385 5.09 -5.05 -11.02
N LEU A 386 4.30 -4.05 -10.63
CA LEU A 386 4.54 -2.65 -10.98
C LEU A 386 5.90 -2.14 -10.47
N LEU A 387 6.32 -2.54 -9.28
CA LEU A 387 7.61 -2.14 -8.71
C LEU A 387 8.80 -2.74 -9.45
N LEU A 388 8.62 -3.89 -10.13
CA LEU A 388 9.63 -4.47 -11.00
C LEU A 388 9.96 -3.55 -12.18
N PHE A 389 8.92 -2.92 -12.76
CA PHE A 389 9.09 -1.95 -13.85
C PHE A 389 9.66 -0.63 -13.35
N VAL A 390 9.24 -0.16 -12.18
CA VAL A 390 9.82 1.04 -11.55
C VAL A 390 11.32 0.82 -11.31
N MET A 391 11.71 -0.34 -10.80
CA MET A 391 13.11 -0.69 -10.60
C MET A 391 13.87 -0.83 -11.92
N LYS A 392 13.25 -1.41 -12.95
CA LYS A 392 13.83 -1.46 -14.30
C LYS A 392 14.07 -0.05 -14.86
N GLY A 393 13.18 0.89 -14.61
CA GLY A 393 13.37 2.31 -14.95
C GLY A 393 14.57 2.94 -14.25
N ALA A 394 14.80 2.62 -12.97
CA ALA A 394 15.95 3.06 -12.19
C ALA A 394 17.26 2.33 -12.57
N ALA A 395 17.16 1.14 -13.17
CA ALA A 395 18.29 0.28 -13.58
C ALA A 395 18.16 -0.16 -15.04
N PRO A 396 18.24 0.74 -16.03
CA PRO A 396 17.98 0.41 -17.45
C PRO A 396 18.99 -0.57 -18.04
N ASP A 397 20.18 -0.66 -17.49
CA ASP A 397 21.28 -1.57 -17.85
C ASP A 397 21.06 -3.03 -17.39
N VAL A 398 20.10 -3.28 -16.48
CA VAL A 398 19.83 -4.60 -15.91
C VAL A 398 18.68 -5.29 -16.66
N THR A 399 18.79 -6.60 -16.92
CA THR A 399 17.72 -7.38 -17.54
C THR A 399 16.54 -7.59 -16.57
N MET A 400 15.30 -7.69 -17.08
CA MET A 400 14.12 -7.96 -16.24
C MET A 400 14.27 -9.25 -15.43
N GLN A 401 14.91 -10.29 -15.98
CA GLN A 401 15.15 -11.54 -15.24
C GLN A 401 15.99 -11.33 -13.97
N ARG A 402 16.97 -10.43 -14.00
CA ARG A 402 17.74 -10.08 -12.78
C ARG A 402 16.89 -9.32 -11.77
N VAL A 403 16.02 -8.42 -12.23
CA VAL A 403 15.06 -7.71 -11.35
C VAL A 403 14.12 -8.71 -10.69
N TYR A 404 13.59 -9.68 -11.45
CA TYR A 404 12.72 -10.75 -10.91
C TYR A 404 13.45 -11.59 -9.84
N LYS A 405 14.67 -12.01 -10.14
CA LYS A 405 15.48 -12.77 -9.18
C LYS A 405 15.80 -11.97 -7.91
N ALA A 406 16.02 -10.66 -8.06
CA ALA A 406 16.28 -9.78 -6.93
C ALA A 406 15.04 -9.63 -6.00
N ALA A 407 13.83 -9.62 -6.54
CA ALA A 407 12.60 -9.54 -5.76
C ALA A 407 12.23 -10.88 -5.08
N ALA A 408 12.58 -12.00 -5.67
CA ALA A 408 12.11 -13.33 -5.26
C ALA A 408 12.30 -13.66 -3.77
N PRO A 409 13.44 -13.38 -3.09
CA PRO A 409 13.57 -13.63 -1.66
C PRO A 409 12.57 -12.88 -0.81
N PHE A 410 12.24 -11.64 -1.17
CA PHE A 410 11.30 -10.79 -0.44
C PHE A 410 9.85 -11.27 -0.64
N VAL A 411 9.50 -11.68 -1.87
CA VAL A 411 8.20 -12.32 -2.15
C VAL A 411 8.01 -13.59 -1.30
N VAL A 412 9.05 -14.40 -1.14
CA VAL A 412 8.99 -15.60 -0.27
C VAL A 412 8.80 -15.21 1.19
N ILE A 413 9.46 -14.16 1.66
CA ILE A 413 9.29 -13.63 3.01
C ILE A 413 7.85 -13.16 3.22
N ASP A 414 7.28 -12.40 2.28
CA ASP A 414 5.92 -11.88 2.39
C ASP A 414 4.89 -13.01 2.45
N ILE A 415 5.02 -14.02 1.57
CA ILE A 415 4.15 -15.20 1.59
C ILE A 415 4.29 -15.96 2.92
N ALA A 416 5.51 -16.08 3.46
CA ALA A 416 5.73 -16.71 4.75
C ALA A 416 5.07 -15.92 5.90
N VAL A 417 5.11 -14.58 5.83
CA VAL A 417 4.43 -13.71 6.80
C VAL A 417 2.91 -13.83 6.68
N ILE A 418 2.35 -13.91 5.47
CA ILE A 418 0.92 -14.20 5.28
C ILE A 418 0.57 -15.53 5.96
N GLY A 419 1.37 -16.58 5.75
CA GLY A 419 1.19 -17.87 6.41
C GLY A 419 1.27 -17.78 7.94
N LEU A 420 2.22 -17.00 8.46
CA LEU A 420 2.36 -16.73 9.89
C LEU A 420 1.11 -16.03 10.47
N LEU A 421 0.61 -15.00 9.78
CA LEU A 421 -0.58 -14.25 10.23
C LEU A 421 -1.88 -15.05 10.06
N ILE A 422 -1.92 -16.05 9.18
CA ILE A 422 -3.04 -17.02 9.11
C ILE A 422 -2.97 -17.96 10.33
N ALA A 423 -1.77 -18.42 10.71
CA ALA A 423 -1.58 -19.29 11.86
C ALA A 423 -1.78 -18.56 13.21
N PHE A 424 -1.45 -17.27 13.28
CA PHE A 424 -1.51 -16.44 14.48
C PHE A 424 -2.26 -15.13 14.20
N PRO A 425 -3.62 -15.15 14.13
CA PRO A 425 -4.45 -13.99 13.82
C PRO A 425 -4.23 -12.80 14.75
N ASP A 426 -3.94 -13.04 16.02
CA ASP A 426 -3.71 -12.01 17.03
C ASP A 426 -2.55 -11.07 16.66
N LEU A 427 -1.55 -11.55 15.92
CA LEU A 427 -0.47 -10.68 15.43
C LEU A 427 -0.97 -9.62 14.42
N ALA A 428 -2.06 -9.92 13.71
CA ALA A 428 -2.65 -8.97 12.77
C ALA A 428 -3.60 -8.00 13.45
N THR A 429 -4.27 -8.37 14.56
CA THR A 429 -5.35 -7.59 15.19
C THR A 429 -4.94 -6.92 16.49
N ALA A 430 -3.80 -7.29 17.08
CA ALA A 430 -3.37 -6.83 18.42
C ALA A 430 -3.45 -5.30 18.62
N PHE A 431 -3.08 -4.49 17.64
CA PHE A 431 -3.18 -3.04 17.73
C PHE A 431 -4.55 -2.49 17.34
N ALA A 432 -5.35 -3.23 16.56
CA ALA A 432 -6.72 -2.82 16.21
C ALA A 432 -7.64 -2.78 17.43
N ASP A 433 -7.41 -3.67 18.39
CA ASP A 433 -8.21 -3.78 19.61
C ASP A 433 -7.93 -2.63 20.59
N LEU A 434 -6.83 -1.89 20.40
CA LEU A 434 -6.53 -0.69 21.18
C LEU A 434 -7.36 0.52 20.74
N VAL A 435 -7.89 0.52 19.52
CA VAL A 435 -8.76 1.59 19.01
C VAL A 435 -10.18 1.35 19.49
N ARG A 436 -10.65 2.19 20.40
CA ARG A 436 -12.02 2.18 20.96
C ARG A 436 -13.07 2.74 20.00
#